data_a38499f2450ed109172ec8cc93242ddf
#
_entry.id   a38499f2450ed109172ec8cc93242ddf
#
_cell.length_a   1.000
_cell.length_b   1.000
_cell.length_c   1.000
_cell.angle_alpha   90.00
_cell.angle_beta   90.00
_cell.angle_gamma   90.00
#
_symmetry.space_group_name_H-M   'P 1'
#
loop_
_entity.id
_entity.type
_entity.pdbx_description
1 polymer ?
#
loop_
_entity_poly.entity_id
_entity_poly.type
_entity_poly.pdbx_seq_one_letter_code
_entity_poly.pdbx_strand_id
1 'polypeptide(L)'
;KLNTNNKIPFFPFIFLKDFFGFILILCLYLLQTHFGISSFSHPDNALEVCGLLTPLHIVPEWYFLCQYAMLKAVPNKNAGFIILLTSIFTFFLFGEIRNLTTFTRLMDYNNGFSISSFFLSSLSFLWIGAQFPQEKFLSYGRILTLHYYFLLMCILFFIQAGGQIRTLMKKIL
;
A
#
# COMPACT_ATOMS: atom_id res chain seq x y z
N LYS A 1 14.20 -10.47 -30.87
CA LYS A 1 15.30 -9.50 -31.14
C LYS A 1 14.80 -8.14 -30.69
N LEU A 2 15.37 -7.57 -29.62
CA LEU A 2 15.13 -6.20 -29.21
C LEU A 2 15.63 -5.27 -30.33
N ASN A 3 14.70 -4.45 -30.84
CA ASN A 3 15.01 -3.52 -31.90
C ASN A 3 16.01 -2.47 -31.36
N THR A 4 17.27 -2.55 -31.78
CA THR A 4 18.35 -1.70 -31.27
C THR A 4 18.19 -0.22 -31.61
N ASN A 5 17.29 0.10 -32.56
CA ASN A 5 17.04 1.47 -33.01
C ASN A 5 16.25 2.34 -32.00
N ASN A 6 15.68 1.75 -30.97
CA ASN A 6 14.90 2.47 -29.95
C ASN A 6 15.68 2.67 -28.63
N LYS A 7 17.00 2.48 -28.63
CA LYS A 7 17.83 2.72 -27.45
C LYS A 7 18.34 4.15 -27.44
N ILE A 8 18.04 4.86 -26.38
CA ILE A 8 18.57 6.20 -26.12
C ILE A 8 19.78 6.03 -25.18
N PRO A 9 20.93 6.68 -25.41
CA PRO A 9 22.08 6.62 -24.53
C PRO A 9 21.70 7.23 -23.16
N PHE A 10 22.12 6.57 -22.09
CA PHE A 10 21.85 7.02 -20.72
C PHE A 10 22.43 8.42 -20.47
N PHE A 11 23.70 8.61 -20.84
CA PHE A 11 24.35 9.91 -20.74
C PHE A 11 24.45 10.55 -22.15
N PRO A 12 24.11 11.84 -22.31
CA PRO A 12 23.63 12.77 -21.27
C PRO A 12 22.11 12.80 -21.06
N PHE A 13 21.32 12.20 -21.98
CA PHE A 13 19.88 12.48 -22.07
C PHE A 13 19.07 12.06 -20.82
N ILE A 14 19.15 10.80 -20.42
CA ILE A 14 18.40 10.28 -19.28
C ILE A 14 18.98 10.85 -17.99
N PHE A 15 20.29 10.90 -17.87
CA PHE A 15 21.00 11.45 -16.73
C PHE A 15 20.60 12.91 -16.42
N LEU A 16 20.59 13.78 -17.43
CA LEU A 16 20.21 15.18 -17.24
C LEU A 16 18.75 15.35 -16.85
N LYS A 17 17.86 14.51 -17.40
CA LYS A 17 16.44 14.51 -17.07
C LYS A 17 16.21 14.12 -15.60
N ASP A 18 16.87 13.07 -15.13
CA ASP A 18 16.78 12.60 -13.75
C ASP A 18 17.38 13.61 -12.79
N PHE A 19 18.51 14.23 -13.16
CA PHE A 19 19.17 15.26 -12.37
C PHE A 19 18.29 16.50 -12.22
N PHE A 20 17.65 16.95 -13.30
CA PHE A 20 16.70 18.04 -13.27
C PHE A 20 15.51 17.75 -12.35
N GLY A 21 14.93 16.56 -12.45
CA GLY A 21 13.85 16.10 -11.57
C GLY A 21 14.26 16.07 -10.11
N PHE A 22 15.47 15.60 -9.82
CA PHE A 22 16.03 15.60 -8.47
C PHE A 22 16.19 17.02 -7.90
N ILE A 23 16.75 17.95 -8.66
CA ILE A 23 16.89 19.35 -8.24
C ILE A 23 15.52 19.97 -7.97
N LEU A 24 14.53 19.74 -8.83
CA LEU A 24 13.19 20.26 -8.67
C LEU A 24 12.55 19.79 -7.35
N ILE A 25 12.64 18.50 -7.07
CA ILE A 25 12.11 17.93 -5.81
C ILE A 25 12.87 18.47 -4.61
N LEU A 26 14.19 18.58 -4.71
CA LEU A 26 15.02 19.14 -3.63
C LEU A 26 14.65 20.60 -3.35
N CYS A 27 14.45 21.42 -4.38
CA CYS A 27 13.99 22.79 -4.22
C CYS A 27 12.62 22.87 -3.53
N LEU A 28 11.66 22.06 -3.94
CA LEU A 28 10.34 21.98 -3.29
C LEU A 28 10.45 21.56 -1.82
N TYR A 29 11.30 20.59 -1.53
CA TYR A 29 11.56 20.14 -0.16
C TYR A 29 12.17 21.27 0.69
N LEU A 30 13.19 21.97 0.18
CA LEU A 30 13.82 23.09 0.87
C LEU A 30 12.85 24.25 1.08
N LEU A 31 12.01 24.57 0.11
CA LEU A 31 10.95 25.57 0.24
C LEU A 31 9.97 25.18 1.36
N GLN A 32 9.54 23.92 1.39
CA GLN A 32 8.63 23.43 2.42
C GLN A 32 9.26 23.51 3.82
N THR A 33 10.52 23.09 3.97
CA THR A 33 11.21 23.10 5.27
C THR A 33 11.53 24.51 5.76
N HIS A 34 11.79 25.44 4.85
CA HIS A 34 12.15 26.81 5.20
C HIS A 34 10.93 27.69 5.49
N PHE A 35 9.90 27.59 4.66
CA PHE A 35 8.71 28.45 4.78
C PHE A 35 7.54 27.78 5.53
N GLY A 36 7.58 26.46 5.74
CA GLY A 36 6.52 25.75 6.45
C GLY A 36 5.13 25.91 5.80
N ILE A 37 5.06 25.86 4.46
CA ILE A 37 3.84 26.16 3.68
C ILE A 37 2.67 25.29 4.10
N SER A 38 2.94 24.02 4.46
CA SER A 38 1.93 23.11 4.99
C SER A 38 2.46 22.39 6.23
N SER A 39 1.64 22.27 7.26
CA SER A 39 1.95 21.46 8.44
C SER A 39 1.69 19.99 8.12
N PHE A 40 2.74 19.19 8.00
CA PHE A 40 2.63 17.73 7.80
C PHE A 40 2.54 16.96 9.11
N SER A 41 2.82 17.61 10.26
CA SER A 41 2.77 16.99 11.58
C SER A 41 1.39 17.11 12.22
N HIS A 42 1.04 16.12 13.03
CA HIS A 42 -0.16 16.19 13.85
C HIS A 42 0.01 17.27 14.95
N PRO A 43 -1.02 18.08 15.24
CA PRO A 43 -0.93 19.15 16.25
C PRO A 43 -0.58 18.65 17.66
N ASP A 44 -0.94 17.42 18.01
CA ASP A 44 -0.62 16.80 19.31
C ASP A 44 0.90 16.63 19.52
N ASN A 45 1.69 16.61 18.44
CA ASN A 45 3.15 16.53 18.54
C ASN A 45 3.80 17.79 19.12
N ALA A 46 3.09 18.91 19.13
CA ALA A 46 3.53 20.18 19.71
C ALA A 46 3.17 20.32 21.21
N LEU A 47 2.41 19.38 21.78
CA LEU A 47 2.06 19.41 23.18
C LEU A 47 3.22 18.94 24.05
N GLU A 48 3.47 19.65 25.15
CA GLU A 48 4.44 19.22 26.15
C GLU A 48 4.01 17.91 26.80
N VAL A 49 5.00 17.06 27.12
CA VAL A 49 4.76 15.78 27.80
C VAL A 49 4.39 16.04 29.26
N CYS A 50 3.12 16.03 29.56
CA CYS A 50 2.61 15.97 30.93
C CYS A 50 2.55 14.50 31.37
N GLY A 51 3.30 14.14 32.43
CA GLY A 51 3.53 12.75 32.84
C GLY A 51 2.25 11.90 32.88
N LEU A 52 2.27 10.76 32.20
CA LEU A 52 1.23 9.73 32.14
C LEU A 52 -0.13 10.12 31.52
N LEU A 53 -0.31 11.36 31.08
CA LEU A 53 -1.53 11.77 30.38
C LEU A 53 -1.32 11.60 28.86
N THR A 54 -2.04 10.63 28.28
CA THR A 54 -2.07 10.44 26.82
C THR A 54 -3.32 11.13 26.24
N PRO A 55 -3.26 11.70 25.01
CA PRO A 55 -4.44 12.22 24.33
C PRO A 55 -5.53 11.14 24.18
N LEU A 56 -6.78 11.56 24.21
CA LEU A 56 -7.94 10.65 24.15
C LEU A 56 -8.01 9.86 22.84
N HIS A 57 -7.48 10.40 21.77
CA HIS A 57 -7.50 9.77 20.45
C HIS A 57 -6.17 9.94 19.75
N ILE A 58 -5.34 8.91 19.83
CA ILE A 58 -4.05 8.85 19.13
C ILE A 58 -4.25 8.17 17.79
N VAL A 59 -3.99 8.90 16.71
CA VAL A 59 -4.08 8.40 15.33
C VAL A 59 -2.68 8.35 14.75
N PRO A 60 -2.26 7.22 14.16
CA PRO A 60 -0.99 7.14 13.46
C PRO A 60 -1.03 7.96 12.18
N GLU A 61 0.12 8.18 11.56
CA GLU A 61 0.25 8.82 10.25
C GLU A 61 -0.54 8.08 9.18
N TRP A 62 -0.96 8.79 8.13
CA TRP A 62 -1.87 8.30 7.11
C TRP A 62 -1.46 6.96 6.47
N TYR A 63 -0.14 6.70 6.32
CA TYR A 63 0.37 5.47 5.71
C TYR A 63 0.24 4.23 6.61
N PHE A 64 0.02 4.39 7.91
CA PHE A 64 -0.24 3.29 8.85
C PHE A 64 -1.72 3.14 9.26
N LEU A 65 -2.59 4.03 8.81
CA LEU A 65 -4.01 4.01 9.18
C LEU A 65 -4.70 2.70 8.81
N CYS A 66 -4.36 2.12 7.66
CA CYS A 66 -4.94 0.86 7.20
C CYS A 66 -4.61 -0.28 8.16
N GLN A 67 -3.33 -0.45 8.50
CA GLN A 67 -2.86 -1.49 9.42
C GLN A 67 -3.38 -1.27 10.83
N TYR A 68 -3.48 -0.01 11.26
CA TYR A 68 -4.03 0.36 12.55
C TYR A 68 -5.54 0.05 12.66
N ALA A 69 -6.29 0.25 11.58
CA ALA A 69 -7.71 -0.14 11.54
C ALA A 69 -7.89 -1.65 11.69
N MET A 70 -7.04 -2.45 11.03
CA MET A 70 -7.04 -3.92 11.17
C MET A 70 -6.71 -4.35 12.60
N LEU A 71 -5.72 -3.71 13.22
CA LEU A 71 -5.33 -3.97 14.61
C LEU A 71 -6.47 -3.67 15.58
N LYS A 72 -7.16 -2.53 15.41
CA LYS A 72 -8.32 -2.15 16.25
C LYS A 72 -9.51 -3.10 16.07
N ALA A 73 -9.73 -3.63 14.88
CA ALA A 73 -10.90 -4.46 14.55
C ALA A 73 -10.92 -5.78 15.33
N VAL A 74 -9.76 -6.31 15.72
CA VAL A 74 -9.62 -7.60 16.38
C VAL A 74 -9.61 -7.42 17.90
N PRO A 75 -10.49 -8.11 18.65
CA PRO A 75 -10.58 -7.94 20.11
C PRO A 75 -9.37 -8.51 20.86
N ASN A 76 -8.69 -9.51 20.30
CA ASN A 76 -7.51 -10.12 20.91
C ASN A 76 -6.25 -9.36 20.45
N LYS A 77 -5.50 -8.78 21.40
CA LYS A 77 -4.28 -8.00 21.13
C LYS A 77 -3.21 -8.79 20.35
N ASN A 78 -3.00 -10.05 20.73
CA ASN A 78 -2.01 -10.90 20.07
C ASN A 78 -2.41 -11.23 18.64
N ALA A 79 -3.68 -11.56 18.41
CA ALA A 79 -4.20 -11.79 17.07
C ALA A 79 -4.16 -10.53 16.21
N GLY A 80 -4.50 -9.36 16.75
CA GLY A 80 -4.40 -8.08 16.08
C GLY A 80 -2.97 -7.76 15.64
N PHE A 81 -1.98 -8.05 16.48
CA PHE A 81 -0.57 -7.88 16.15
C PHE A 81 -0.12 -8.79 15.00
N ILE A 82 -0.54 -10.06 15.01
CA ILE A 82 -0.24 -10.99 13.91
C ILE A 82 -0.87 -10.49 12.59
N ILE A 83 -2.10 -10.02 12.63
CA ILE A 83 -2.79 -9.46 11.45
C ILE A 83 -2.05 -8.22 10.92
N LEU A 84 -1.61 -7.34 11.80
CA LEU A 84 -0.81 -6.18 11.41
C LEU A 84 0.49 -6.60 10.72
N LEU A 85 1.25 -7.53 11.29
CA LEU A 85 2.48 -8.04 10.69
C LEU A 85 2.23 -8.69 9.33
N THR A 86 1.22 -9.56 9.23
CA THR A 86 0.90 -10.25 7.97
C THR A 86 0.44 -9.27 6.89
N SER A 87 -0.25 -8.19 7.23
CA SER A 87 -0.62 -7.15 6.27
C SER A 87 0.58 -6.39 5.70
N ILE A 88 1.60 -6.13 6.52
CA ILE A 88 2.87 -5.53 6.06
C ILE A 88 3.63 -6.51 5.17
N PHE A 89 3.75 -7.78 5.58
CA PHE A 89 4.40 -8.82 4.77
C PHE A 89 3.73 -9.07 3.43
N THR A 90 2.45 -8.76 3.29
CA THR A 90 1.72 -8.85 2.02
C THR A 90 2.37 -8.01 0.92
N PHE A 91 2.85 -6.81 1.23
CA PHE A 91 3.52 -5.96 0.25
C PHE A 91 4.85 -6.57 -0.24
N PHE A 92 5.60 -7.21 0.65
CA PHE A 92 6.81 -7.96 0.26
C PHE A 92 6.46 -9.14 -0.63
N LEU A 93 5.40 -9.89 -0.32
CA LEU A 93 4.92 -10.99 -1.15
C LEU A 93 4.55 -10.51 -2.56
N PHE A 94 3.88 -9.38 -2.69
CA PHE A 94 3.58 -8.81 -4.01
C PHE A 94 4.84 -8.46 -4.81
N GLY A 95 5.90 -7.97 -4.17
CA GLY A 95 7.18 -7.70 -4.80
C GLY A 95 7.88 -8.97 -5.31
N GLU A 96 7.79 -10.07 -4.57
CA GLU A 96 8.44 -11.35 -4.90
C GLU A 96 7.67 -12.16 -5.97
N ILE A 97 6.39 -11.90 -6.20
CA ILE A 97 5.62 -12.63 -7.20
C ILE A 97 6.00 -12.19 -8.61
N ARG A 98 7.00 -12.88 -9.18
CA ARG A 98 7.54 -12.65 -10.55
C ARG A 98 6.47 -12.69 -11.65
N ASN A 99 5.37 -13.37 -11.40
CA ASN A 99 4.26 -13.50 -12.35
C ASN A 99 3.38 -12.24 -12.45
N LEU A 100 3.43 -11.35 -11.47
CA LEU A 100 2.73 -10.05 -11.50
C LEU A 100 3.35 -9.06 -12.48
N THR A 101 4.62 -9.26 -12.86
CA THR A 101 5.38 -8.31 -13.68
C THR A 101 4.99 -8.29 -15.16
N THR A 102 4.14 -9.22 -15.64
CA THR A 102 3.64 -9.18 -17.01
C THR A 102 2.38 -8.34 -17.09
N PHE A 103 2.49 -7.19 -17.75
CA PHE A 103 1.41 -6.22 -17.98
C PHE A 103 0.10 -6.85 -18.49
N THR A 104 0.18 -7.89 -19.31
CA THR A 104 -0.96 -8.65 -19.82
C THR A 104 -1.81 -9.32 -18.73
N ARG A 105 -1.25 -9.61 -17.54
CA ARG A 105 -1.99 -10.25 -16.44
C ARG A 105 -2.71 -9.27 -15.55
N LEU A 106 -2.20 -8.05 -15.44
CA LEU A 106 -2.91 -6.97 -14.74
C LEU A 106 -4.16 -6.54 -15.51
N MET A 107 -4.19 -6.76 -16.83
CA MET A 107 -5.30 -6.42 -17.72
C MET A 107 -6.34 -7.55 -17.84
N ASP A 108 -6.08 -8.75 -17.34
CA ASP A 108 -7.10 -9.80 -17.28
C ASP A 108 -8.25 -9.32 -16.38
N TYR A 109 -9.48 -9.41 -16.87
CA TYR A 109 -10.68 -8.88 -16.21
C TYR A 109 -10.81 -9.29 -14.73
N ASN A 110 -10.59 -10.58 -14.44
CA ASN A 110 -10.68 -11.11 -13.07
C ASN A 110 -9.58 -10.56 -12.15
N ASN A 111 -8.36 -10.41 -12.64
CA ASN A 111 -7.25 -9.85 -11.86
C ASN A 111 -7.44 -8.34 -11.66
N GLY A 112 -7.88 -7.61 -12.68
CA GLY A 112 -8.17 -6.20 -12.61
C GLY A 112 -9.24 -5.89 -11.57
N PHE A 113 -10.31 -6.68 -11.53
CA PHE A 113 -11.37 -6.56 -10.54
C PHE A 113 -10.86 -6.83 -9.11
N SER A 114 -10.09 -7.89 -8.89
CA SER A 114 -9.56 -8.24 -7.57
C SER A 114 -8.58 -7.17 -7.06
N ILE A 115 -7.72 -6.64 -7.92
CA ILE A 115 -6.75 -5.58 -7.58
C ILE A 115 -7.49 -4.27 -7.26
N SER A 116 -8.47 -3.87 -8.08
CA SER A 116 -9.24 -2.65 -7.83
C SER A 116 -10.05 -2.74 -6.53
N SER A 117 -10.65 -3.90 -6.25
CA SER A 117 -11.35 -4.15 -4.98
C SER A 117 -10.41 -4.10 -3.78
N PHE A 118 -9.18 -4.59 -3.94
CA PHE A 118 -8.15 -4.53 -2.91
C PHE A 118 -7.76 -3.08 -2.59
N PHE A 119 -7.54 -2.25 -3.60
CA PHE A 119 -7.28 -0.82 -3.40
C PHE A 119 -8.47 -0.10 -2.76
N LEU A 120 -9.69 -0.39 -3.19
CA LEU A 120 -10.89 0.22 -2.62
C LEU A 120 -11.06 -0.16 -1.14
N SER A 121 -10.81 -1.42 -0.77
CA SER A 121 -10.82 -1.85 0.63
C SER A 121 -9.74 -1.14 1.45
N SER A 122 -8.55 -0.92 0.89
CA SER A 122 -7.48 -0.17 1.55
C SER A 122 -7.87 1.28 1.81
N LEU A 123 -8.52 1.94 0.87
CA LEU A 123 -9.07 3.31 1.06
C LEU A 123 -10.14 3.35 2.15
N SER A 124 -11.02 2.33 2.21
CA SER A 124 -12.02 2.21 3.27
C SER A 124 -11.37 2.06 4.65
N PHE A 125 -10.27 1.31 4.75
CA PHE A 125 -9.50 1.20 5.98
C PHE A 125 -8.84 2.51 6.41
N LEU A 126 -8.34 3.33 5.49
CA LEU A 126 -7.79 4.64 5.80
C LEU A 126 -8.85 5.50 6.51
N TRP A 127 -10.07 5.47 6.01
CA TRP A 127 -11.17 6.23 6.61
C TRP A 127 -11.54 5.70 8.01
N ILE A 128 -11.71 4.38 8.17
CA ILE A 128 -12.07 3.76 9.46
C ILE A 128 -10.94 3.94 10.49
N GLY A 129 -9.68 3.85 10.06
CA GLY A 129 -8.52 4.01 10.92
C GLY A 129 -8.46 5.37 11.62
N ALA A 130 -8.91 6.42 10.93
CA ALA A 130 -8.98 7.77 11.44
C ALA A 130 -10.15 8.02 12.41
N GLN A 131 -11.17 7.14 12.42
CA GLN A 131 -12.36 7.32 13.25
C GLN A 131 -12.15 6.89 14.71
N PHE A 132 -12.96 7.46 15.61
CA PHE A 132 -13.03 7.03 17.00
C PHE A 132 -13.46 5.54 17.11
N PRO A 133 -12.97 4.79 18.11
CA PRO A 133 -13.28 3.37 18.27
C PRO A 133 -14.70 3.16 18.79
N GLN A 134 -15.70 3.37 17.95
CA GLN A 134 -17.10 3.04 18.22
C GLN A 134 -17.40 1.63 17.72
N GLU A 135 -18.38 0.95 18.35
CA GLU A 135 -18.74 -0.43 17.97
C GLU A 135 -19.11 -0.59 16.49
N LYS A 136 -19.75 0.42 15.90
CA LYS A 136 -20.09 0.44 14.48
C LYS A 136 -18.82 0.35 13.60
N PHE A 137 -17.82 1.17 13.88
CA PHE A 137 -16.57 1.17 13.11
C PHE A 137 -15.74 -0.08 13.36
N LEU A 138 -15.80 -0.65 14.56
CA LEU A 138 -15.13 -1.91 14.87
C LEU A 138 -15.76 -3.08 14.11
N SER A 139 -17.09 -3.14 14.01
CA SER A 139 -17.77 -4.19 13.24
C SER A 139 -17.48 -4.07 11.74
N TYR A 140 -17.52 -2.87 11.16
CA TYR A 140 -17.08 -2.64 9.77
C TYR A 140 -15.63 -3.03 9.56
N GLY A 141 -14.75 -2.69 10.48
CA GLY A 141 -13.33 -3.06 10.42
C GLY A 141 -13.14 -4.58 10.38
N ARG A 142 -13.91 -5.36 11.13
CA ARG A 142 -13.86 -6.84 11.11
C ARG A 142 -14.27 -7.40 9.75
N ILE A 143 -15.37 -6.92 9.19
CA ILE A 143 -15.85 -7.36 7.87
C ILE A 143 -14.81 -7.02 6.79
N LEU A 144 -14.27 -5.80 6.84
CA LEU A 144 -13.24 -5.37 5.88
C LEU A 144 -11.94 -6.16 6.03
N THR A 145 -11.51 -6.54 7.24
CA THR A 145 -10.31 -7.38 7.42
C THR A 145 -10.49 -8.76 6.79
N LEU A 146 -11.64 -9.39 6.96
CA LEU A 146 -11.96 -10.65 6.30
C LEU A 146 -11.96 -10.48 4.77
N HIS A 147 -12.59 -9.43 4.27
CA HIS A 147 -12.62 -9.11 2.85
C HIS A 147 -11.22 -8.87 2.27
N TYR A 148 -10.36 -8.13 2.97
CA TYR A 148 -8.98 -7.87 2.59
C TYR A 148 -8.18 -9.16 2.38
N TYR A 149 -8.21 -10.07 3.35
CA TYR A 149 -7.50 -11.34 3.25
C TYR A 149 -8.12 -12.27 2.21
N PHE A 150 -9.43 -12.25 2.04
CA PHE A 150 -10.10 -12.99 0.98
C PHE A 150 -9.65 -12.51 -0.41
N LEU A 151 -9.62 -11.20 -0.65
CA LEU A 151 -9.12 -10.63 -1.90
C LEU A 151 -7.66 -10.98 -2.15
N LEU A 152 -6.85 -10.92 -1.11
CA LEU A 152 -5.45 -11.31 -1.18
C LEU A 152 -5.29 -12.77 -1.63
N MET A 153 -6.05 -13.69 -1.05
CA MET A 153 -6.06 -15.09 -1.46
C MET A 153 -6.54 -15.27 -2.90
N CYS A 154 -7.56 -14.52 -3.32
CA CYS A 154 -8.02 -14.50 -4.71
C CYS A 154 -6.91 -14.05 -5.67
N ILE A 155 -6.23 -12.96 -5.37
CA ILE A 155 -5.13 -12.44 -6.19
C ILE A 155 -4.02 -13.50 -6.32
N LEU A 156 -3.60 -14.09 -5.22
CA LEU A 156 -2.58 -15.14 -5.21
C LEU A 156 -2.99 -16.35 -6.03
N PHE A 157 -4.24 -16.80 -5.89
CA PHE A 157 -4.79 -17.92 -6.62
C PHE A 157 -4.83 -17.67 -8.13
N PHE A 158 -5.34 -16.52 -8.57
CA PHE A 158 -5.40 -16.18 -10.00
C PHE A 158 -4.01 -16.03 -10.63
N ILE A 159 -3.04 -15.50 -9.88
CA ILE A 159 -1.65 -15.40 -10.34
C ILE A 159 -1.07 -16.81 -10.55
N GLN A 160 -1.28 -17.71 -9.60
CA GLN A 160 -0.77 -19.08 -9.67
C GLN A 160 -1.44 -19.89 -10.79
N ALA A 161 -2.77 -19.85 -10.90
CA ALA A 161 -3.51 -20.52 -11.95
C ALA A 161 -3.13 -20.04 -13.35
N GLY A 162 -3.03 -18.73 -13.55
CA GLY A 162 -2.57 -18.15 -14.83
C GLY A 162 -1.15 -18.55 -15.21
N GLY A 163 -0.28 -18.82 -14.22
CA GLY A 163 1.08 -19.34 -14.44
C GLY A 163 1.08 -20.75 -14.99
N GLN A 164 0.27 -21.64 -14.42
CA GLN A 164 0.16 -23.03 -14.83
C GLN A 164 -0.42 -23.17 -16.26
N ILE A 165 -1.49 -22.45 -16.57
CA ILE A 165 -2.12 -22.46 -17.89
C ILE A 165 -1.11 -22.05 -18.97
N ARG A 166 -0.30 -21.01 -18.73
CA ARG A 166 0.70 -20.56 -19.70
C ARG A 166 1.82 -21.58 -19.92
N THR A 167 2.24 -22.29 -18.87
CA THR A 167 3.26 -23.35 -19.02
C THR A 167 2.72 -24.53 -19.81
N LEU A 168 1.44 -24.87 -19.66
CA LEU A 168 0.75 -25.88 -20.45
C LEU A 168 0.63 -25.46 -21.92
N MET A 169 0.20 -24.23 -22.18
CA MET A 169 0.11 -23.68 -23.55
C MET A 169 1.45 -23.66 -24.28
N LYS A 170 2.55 -23.34 -23.57
CA LYS A 170 3.91 -23.40 -24.16
C LYS A 170 4.41 -24.81 -24.44
N LYS A 171 3.83 -25.84 -23.81
CA LYS A 171 4.18 -27.24 -24.09
C LYS A 171 3.37 -27.84 -25.24
N ILE A 172 2.24 -27.22 -25.58
CA ILE A 172 1.33 -27.69 -26.66
C ILE A 172 1.67 -26.98 -27.99
N LEU A 173 2.22 -25.77 -27.95
CA LEU A 173 2.75 -25.00 -29.09
C LEU A 173 4.26 -25.24 -29.27
#